data_992714cfc5968a76958f6e0c50b0d88a
#
_entry.id   992714cfc5968a76958f6e0c50b0d88a
#
_cell.length_a   1.000
_cell.length_b   1.000
_cell.length_c   1.000
_cell.angle_alpha   90.00
_cell.angle_beta   90.00
_cell.angle_gamma   90.00
#
_symmetry.space_group_name_H-M   'P 1'
#
loop_
_entity.id
_entity.type
_entity.pdbx_description
1 polymer ?
#
loop_
_entity_poly.entity_id
_entity_poly.type
_entity_poly.pdbx_seq_one_letter_code
_entity_poly.pdbx_strand_id
1 'polypeptide(L)'
;MTLKWNKGTTASGYQLQQYKNGKWVTIYTGTKATNTSYTVKKLKAGTAGYRFRIRAYKTYGNTKQYGSWSSEVKVNTNPYGVGGFKAKSTAKNSITLGWNKGTTASGYQLQQYKNGKWVTIYTGTKATNTSYTVKGLKANTSYKFRIRAYKTYGNTKQYGSWSKELTVKTKR
;
A
#
# COMPACT_ATOMS: atom_id res chain seq x y z
N MET A 1 0.97 3.00 8.67
CA MET A 1 -0.26 2.16 8.79
C MET A 1 -0.96 2.52 10.08
N THR A 2 -2.28 2.76 10.03
CA THR A 2 -3.04 3.14 11.22
C THR A 2 -3.88 1.95 11.69
N LEU A 3 -3.69 1.56 12.95
CA LEU A 3 -4.54 0.62 13.67
C LEU A 3 -5.63 1.40 14.41
N LYS A 4 -6.84 0.86 14.46
CA LYS A 4 -7.99 1.44 15.17
C LYS A 4 -8.66 0.38 16.05
N TRP A 5 -9.27 0.80 17.13
CA TRP A 5 -10.00 -0.07 18.06
C TRP A 5 -11.20 0.66 18.66
N ASN A 6 -12.13 -0.10 19.19
CA ASN A 6 -13.31 0.47 19.87
C ASN A 6 -12.93 1.01 21.26
N LYS A 7 -13.60 2.08 21.67
CA LYS A 7 -13.47 2.63 23.02
C LYS A 7 -14.01 1.61 24.04
N GLY A 8 -13.16 1.27 25.02
CA GLY A 8 -13.59 0.48 26.17
C GLY A 8 -14.37 1.35 27.16
N THR A 9 -15.48 0.83 27.68
CA THR A 9 -16.41 1.56 28.57
C THR A 9 -15.75 2.01 29.88
N THR A 10 -14.87 1.19 30.43
CA THR A 10 -14.20 1.45 31.73
C THR A 10 -12.71 1.75 31.61
N ALA A 11 -12.18 1.80 30.40
CA ALA A 11 -10.75 2.00 30.16
C ALA A 11 -10.27 3.40 30.58
N SER A 12 -9.11 3.47 31.22
CA SER A 12 -8.33 4.70 31.37
C SER A 12 -7.40 4.91 30.16
N GLY A 13 -6.99 3.82 29.51
CA GLY A 13 -6.12 3.86 28.35
C GLY A 13 -5.85 2.49 27.73
N TYR A 14 -4.87 2.42 26.84
CA TYR A 14 -4.59 1.21 26.06
C TYR A 14 -3.09 0.95 25.94
N GLN A 15 -2.73 -0.32 25.87
CA GLN A 15 -1.37 -0.77 25.57
C GLN A 15 -1.38 -1.58 24.29
N LEU A 16 -0.63 -1.10 23.27
CA LEU A 16 -0.49 -1.76 21.97
C LEU A 16 0.88 -2.43 21.87
N GLN A 17 0.91 -3.67 21.44
CA GLN A 17 2.14 -4.41 21.20
C GLN A 17 2.26 -4.83 19.73
N GLN A 18 3.51 -4.91 19.27
CA GLN A 18 3.91 -5.50 18.01
C GLN A 18 4.82 -6.70 18.29
N TYR A 19 4.61 -7.79 17.54
CA TYR A 19 5.53 -8.93 17.59
C TYR A 19 6.79 -8.62 16.78
N LYS A 20 7.95 -8.68 17.43
CA LYS A 20 9.27 -8.39 16.84
C LYS A 20 10.32 -9.35 17.42
N ASN A 21 11.14 -9.93 16.55
CA ASN A 21 12.27 -10.77 16.97
C ASN A 21 11.87 -11.83 18.02
N GLY A 22 10.79 -12.56 17.75
CA GLY A 22 10.32 -13.65 18.63
C GLY A 22 9.54 -13.22 19.87
N LYS A 23 9.33 -11.92 20.13
CA LYS A 23 8.66 -11.44 21.33
C LYS A 23 7.69 -10.29 21.08
N TRP A 24 6.73 -10.10 22.00
CA TRP A 24 5.82 -8.98 22.02
C TRP A 24 6.47 -7.75 22.64
N VAL A 25 6.54 -6.65 21.89
CA VAL A 25 7.13 -5.38 22.30
C VAL A 25 6.04 -4.31 22.35
N THR A 26 5.92 -3.61 23.46
CA THR A 26 5.02 -2.44 23.59
C THR A 26 5.52 -1.32 22.69
N ILE A 27 4.67 -0.88 21.78
CA ILE A 27 4.98 0.20 20.82
C ILE A 27 4.17 1.47 21.08
N TYR A 28 3.15 1.38 21.93
CA TYR A 28 2.32 2.52 22.30
C TYR A 28 1.59 2.26 23.62
N THR A 29 1.48 3.30 24.44
CA THR A 29 0.63 3.35 25.63
C THR A 29 -0.20 4.64 25.54
N GLY A 30 -1.46 4.53 25.22
CA GLY A 30 -2.43 5.63 25.22
C GLY A 30 -2.96 5.88 26.62
N THR A 31 -2.97 7.13 27.09
CA THR A 31 -3.32 7.52 28.46
C THR A 31 -4.74 8.01 28.64
N LYS A 32 -5.52 8.03 27.57
CA LYS A 32 -6.94 8.43 27.56
C LYS A 32 -7.81 7.35 26.93
N ALA A 33 -9.01 7.15 27.45
CA ALA A 33 -10.02 6.24 26.86
C ALA A 33 -10.39 6.62 25.42
N THR A 34 -10.20 7.89 25.04
CA THR A 34 -10.45 8.42 23.70
C THR A 34 -9.33 8.13 22.70
N ASN A 35 -8.17 7.61 23.15
CA ASN A 35 -7.08 7.19 22.26
C ASN A 35 -7.46 5.85 21.60
N THR A 36 -8.23 5.90 20.51
CA THR A 36 -8.76 4.72 19.80
C THR A 36 -8.06 4.42 18.48
N SER A 37 -6.92 5.05 18.24
CA SER A 37 -6.08 4.76 17.07
C SER A 37 -4.60 5.02 17.35
N TYR A 38 -3.74 4.34 16.58
CA TYR A 38 -2.30 4.58 16.57
C TYR A 38 -1.70 4.33 15.19
N THR A 39 -0.86 5.24 14.72
CA THR A 39 -0.14 5.07 13.45
C THR A 39 1.23 4.46 13.67
N VAL A 40 1.38 3.21 13.27
CA VAL A 40 2.66 2.50 13.29
C VAL A 40 3.52 3.02 12.13
N LYS A 41 4.66 3.61 12.48
CA LYS A 41 5.64 4.17 11.52
C LYS A 41 6.76 3.17 11.24
N LYS A 42 7.59 3.45 10.21
CA LYS A 42 8.81 2.68 9.84
C LYS A 42 8.58 1.20 9.53
N LEU A 43 7.38 0.82 9.10
CA LEU A 43 7.15 -0.51 8.54
C LEU A 43 7.76 -0.60 7.14
N LYS A 44 8.44 -1.72 6.85
CA LYS A 44 8.97 -1.98 5.50
C LYS A 44 7.81 -2.21 4.53
N ALA A 45 7.86 -1.57 3.36
CA ALA A 45 6.88 -1.80 2.31
C ALA A 45 7.00 -3.22 1.74
N GLY A 46 5.89 -3.78 1.24
CA GLY A 46 5.87 -5.10 0.62
C GLY A 46 6.24 -6.24 1.57
N THR A 47 6.02 -6.08 2.87
CA THR A 47 6.33 -7.07 3.90
C THR A 47 5.05 -7.73 4.41
N ALA A 48 5.08 -9.05 4.55
CA ALA A 48 3.99 -9.85 5.08
C ALA A 48 4.07 -9.99 6.61
N GLY A 49 2.91 -10.22 7.23
CA GLY A 49 2.80 -10.82 8.55
C GLY A 49 3.24 -9.96 9.72
N TYR A 50 3.13 -8.63 9.63
CA TYR A 50 3.19 -7.81 10.85
C TYR A 50 2.06 -8.22 11.79
N ARG A 51 2.39 -8.49 13.06
CA ARG A 51 1.44 -8.96 14.07
C ARG A 51 1.32 -7.92 15.19
N PHE A 52 0.08 -7.63 15.58
CA PHE A 52 -0.25 -6.66 16.63
C PHE A 52 -1.31 -7.23 17.56
N ARG A 53 -1.29 -6.78 18.82
CA ARG A 53 -2.35 -7.00 19.80
C ARG A 53 -2.49 -5.79 20.71
N ILE A 54 -3.65 -5.60 21.28
CA ILE A 54 -3.96 -4.48 22.15
C ILE A 54 -4.67 -4.97 23.40
N ARG A 55 -4.53 -4.25 24.50
CA ARG A 55 -5.35 -4.40 25.71
C ARG A 55 -5.70 -3.05 26.30
N ALA A 56 -6.82 -2.97 26.98
CA ALA A 56 -7.17 -1.83 27.81
C ALA A 56 -6.52 -1.94 29.19
N TYR A 57 -6.41 -0.82 29.88
CA TYR A 57 -6.10 -0.79 31.30
C TYR A 57 -6.99 0.24 32.01
N LYS A 58 -7.23 0.02 33.29
CA LYS A 58 -7.82 0.98 34.23
C LYS A 58 -6.75 1.42 35.22
N THR A 59 -6.69 2.71 35.50
CA THR A 59 -5.78 3.27 36.51
C THR A 59 -6.52 3.46 37.82
N TYR A 60 -5.91 2.99 38.91
CA TYR A 60 -6.35 3.18 40.29
C TYR A 60 -5.18 3.80 41.05
N GLY A 61 -5.28 5.08 41.37
CA GLY A 61 -4.14 5.85 41.89
C GLY A 61 -2.95 5.79 40.93
N ASN A 62 -1.82 5.29 41.38
CA ASN A 62 -0.59 5.13 40.57
C ASN A 62 -0.46 3.75 39.94
N THR A 63 -1.43 2.85 40.12
CA THR A 63 -1.37 1.46 39.61
C THR A 63 -2.26 1.26 38.41
N LYS A 64 -1.75 0.54 37.41
CA LYS A 64 -2.49 0.12 36.22
C LYS A 64 -2.91 -1.35 36.35
N GLN A 65 -4.20 -1.58 36.25
CA GLN A 65 -4.76 -2.93 36.09
C GLN A 65 -5.09 -3.17 34.61
N TYR A 66 -4.55 -4.24 34.05
CA TYR A 66 -4.67 -4.56 32.64
C TYR A 66 -5.75 -5.63 32.38
N GLY A 67 -6.56 -5.41 31.37
CA GLY A 67 -7.44 -6.44 30.83
C GLY A 67 -6.68 -7.43 29.94
N SER A 68 -7.42 -8.41 29.45
CA SER A 68 -6.90 -9.42 28.50
C SER A 68 -6.44 -8.78 27.19
N TRP A 69 -5.48 -9.44 26.54
CA TRP A 69 -5.09 -9.08 25.18
C TRP A 69 -6.19 -9.40 24.17
N SER A 70 -6.34 -8.55 23.17
CA SER A 70 -7.14 -8.87 21.99
C SER A 70 -6.56 -10.08 21.24
N SER A 71 -7.37 -10.68 20.36
CA SER A 71 -6.85 -11.52 19.29
C SER A 71 -5.79 -10.78 18.49
N GLU A 72 -4.85 -11.54 17.88
CA GLU A 72 -3.82 -10.97 17.03
C GLU A 72 -4.39 -10.45 15.70
N VAL A 73 -3.93 -9.28 15.31
CA VAL A 73 -4.18 -8.74 13.96
C VAL A 73 -2.91 -8.92 13.13
N LYS A 74 -3.03 -9.68 12.03
CA LYS A 74 -1.95 -9.85 11.04
C LYS A 74 -2.17 -8.90 9.88
N VAL A 75 -1.15 -8.15 9.51
CA VAL A 75 -1.22 -7.12 8.46
C VAL A 75 -0.04 -7.23 7.52
N ASN A 76 -0.32 -7.11 6.23
CA ASN A 76 0.69 -6.98 5.19
C ASN A 76 0.80 -5.49 4.77
N THR A 77 1.97 -5.07 4.32
CA THR A 77 2.16 -3.70 3.84
C THR A 77 2.14 -3.64 2.31
N ASN A 78 1.64 -2.53 1.77
CA ASN A 78 1.64 -2.28 0.35
C ASN A 78 3.08 -2.14 -0.20
N PRO A 79 3.33 -2.48 -1.48
CA PRO A 79 4.61 -2.20 -2.11
C PRO A 79 4.84 -0.69 -2.27
N TYR A 80 6.09 -0.30 -2.51
CA TYR A 80 6.42 1.06 -2.90
C TYR A 80 5.73 1.44 -4.23
N GLY A 81 5.52 2.73 -4.43
CA GLY A 81 5.08 3.28 -5.71
C GLY A 81 6.09 3.01 -6.83
N VAL A 82 5.65 3.12 -8.06
CA VAL A 82 6.48 2.91 -9.25
C VAL A 82 7.27 4.18 -9.56
N GLY A 83 8.58 4.08 -9.61
CA GLY A 83 9.48 5.14 -10.07
C GLY A 83 9.79 5.06 -11.56
N GLY A 84 10.27 6.18 -12.16
CA GLY A 84 10.78 6.22 -13.54
C GLY A 84 9.73 5.95 -14.62
N PHE A 85 8.43 6.16 -14.34
CA PHE A 85 7.37 5.98 -15.32
C PHE A 85 7.43 7.04 -16.41
N LYS A 86 7.69 6.62 -17.65
CA LYS A 86 7.87 7.49 -18.82
C LYS A 86 7.56 6.78 -20.13
N ALA A 87 7.37 7.54 -21.21
CA ALA A 87 7.42 7.00 -22.56
C ALA A 87 8.87 6.71 -22.95
N LYS A 88 9.14 5.51 -23.46
CA LYS A 88 10.43 5.12 -24.04
C LYS A 88 10.50 5.46 -25.53
N SER A 89 9.38 5.25 -26.24
CA SER A 89 9.25 5.58 -27.66
C SER A 89 7.80 5.82 -28.04
N THR A 90 7.61 6.56 -29.13
CA THR A 90 6.29 6.83 -29.72
C THR A 90 6.35 6.62 -31.23
N ALA A 91 5.28 6.05 -31.79
CA ALA A 91 5.04 5.90 -33.23
C ALA A 91 3.67 6.48 -33.58
N LYS A 92 3.26 6.41 -34.87
CA LYS A 92 1.92 6.85 -35.32
C LYS A 92 0.80 6.15 -34.57
N ASN A 93 0.92 4.86 -34.33
CA ASN A 93 -0.16 4.01 -33.80
C ASN A 93 0.23 3.28 -32.52
N SER A 94 1.35 3.62 -31.88
CA SER A 94 1.79 2.98 -30.64
C SER A 94 2.64 3.87 -29.75
N ILE A 95 2.64 3.55 -28.45
CA ILE A 95 3.47 4.16 -27.41
C ILE A 95 4.06 3.04 -26.58
N THR A 96 5.39 3.01 -26.47
CA THR A 96 6.09 2.13 -25.52
C THR A 96 6.33 2.88 -24.22
N LEU A 97 5.72 2.40 -23.15
CA LEU A 97 5.89 2.90 -21.80
C LEU A 97 6.93 2.08 -21.05
N GLY A 98 7.68 2.72 -20.17
CA GLY A 98 8.66 2.07 -19.33
C GLY A 98 8.68 2.62 -17.92
N TRP A 99 9.20 1.80 -16.99
CA TRP A 99 9.32 2.15 -15.56
C TRP A 99 10.46 1.40 -14.90
N ASN A 100 10.84 1.83 -13.70
CA ASN A 100 11.88 1.16 -12.93
C ASN A 100 11.32 -0.10 -12.27
N LYS A 101 12.16 -1.14 -12.15
CA LYS A 101 11.85 -2.34 -11.38
C LYS A 101 11.59 -1.96 -9.91
N GLY A 102 10.43 -2.32 -9.40
CA GLY A 102 10.09 -2.12 -7.99
C GLY A 102 10.69 -3.22 -7.10
N THR A 103 11.46 -2.83 -6.09
CA THR A 103 12.15 -3.79 -5.19
C THR A 103 11.20 -4.65 -4.37
N THR A 104 9.97 -4.20 -4.13
CA THR A 104 8.96 -4.91 -3.34
C THR A 104 7.77 -5.40 -4.17
N ALA A 105 7.78 -5.18 -5.47
CA ALA A 105 6.69 -5.54 -6.35
C ALA A 105 6.69 -7.04 -6.70
N SER A 106 5.50 -7.63 -6.82
CA SER A 106 5.29 -8.90 -7.54
C SER A 106 4.97 -8.63 -9.03
N GLY A 107 4.38 -7.48 -9.32
CA GLY A 107 4.02 -7.06 -10.67
C GLY A 107 3.43 -5.66 -10.70
N TYR A 108 2.83 -5.30 -11.85
CA TYR A 108 2.35 -3.94 -12.11
C TYR A 108 0.96 -3.95 -12.76
N GLN A 109 0.21 -2.89 -12.50
CA GLN A 109 -1.05 -2.61 -13.17
C GLN A 109 -0.94 -1.26 -13.87
N LEU A 110 -1.11 -1.25 -15.21
CA LEU A 110 -1.09 -0.07 -16.05
C LEU A 110 -2.52 0.27 -16.48
N GLN A 111 -2.88 1.54 -16.38
CA GLN A 111 -4.16 2.06 -16.84
C GLN A 111 -3.98 3.17 -17.88
N GLN A 112 -4.94 3.23 -18.80
CA GLN A 112 -5.12 4.31 -19.76
C GLN A 112 -6.44 5.01 -19.46
N TYR A 113 -6.47 6.34 -19.57
CA TYR A 113 -7.70 7.11 -19.48
C TYR A 113 -8.46 7.03 -20.81
N LYS A 114 -9.68 6.50 -20.78
CA LYS A 114 -10.56 6.30 -21.95
C LYS A 114 -12.00 6.66 -21.57
N ASN A 115 -12.67 7.47 -22.41
CA ASN A 115 -14.10 7.79 -22.23
C ASN A 115 -14.44 8.20 -20.79
N GLY A 116 -13.68 9.15 -20.22
CA GLY A 116 -13.95 9.69 -18.90
C GLY A 116 -13.50 8.81 -17.71
N LYS A 117 -12.88 7.63 -17.94
CA LYS A 117 -12.51 6.69 -16.88
C LYS A 117 -11.16 6.03 -17.09
N TRP A 118 -10.55 5.57 -15.98
CA TRP A 118 -9.32 4.79 -16.00
C TRP A 118 -9.61 3.32 -16.28
N VAL A 119 -9.06 2.80 -17.38
CA VAL A 119 -9.22 1.40 -17.81
C VAL A 119 -7.89 0.68 -17.69
N THR A 120 -7.88 -0.49 -17.06
CA THR A 120 -6.68 -1.35 -17.00
C THR A 120 -6.41 -1.93 -18.38
N ILE A 121 -5.22 -1.64 -18.92
CA ILE A 121 -4.78 -2.11 -20.23
C ILE A 121 -3.68 -3.16 -20.16
N TYR A 122 -3.04 -3.32 -18.99
CA TYR A 122 -2.00 -4.32 -18.79
C TYR A 122 -1.85 -4.65 -17.30
N THR A 123 -1.63 -5.94 -17.03
CA THR A 123 -1.23 -6.45 -15.71
C THR A 123 0.00 -7.34 -15.88
N GLY A 124 1.16 -6.81 -15.57
CA GLY A 124 2.42 -7.57 -15.56
C GLY A 124 2.54 -8.42 -14.30
N THR A 125 2.85 -9.70 -14.45
CA THR A 125 2.85 -10.69 -13.36
C THR A 125 4.22 -10.91 -12.73
N LYS A 126 5.27 -10.27 -13.26
CA LYS A 126 6.65 -10.34 -12.74
C LYS A 126 7.19 -8.94 -12.47
N ALA A 127 8.00 -8.79 -11.43
CA ALA A 127 8.69 -7.54 -11.11
C ALA A 127 9.66 -7.08 -12.22
N THR A 128 10.07 -8.02 -13.08
CA THR A 128 10.92 -7.77 -14.26
C THR A 128 10.18 -7.22 -15.47
N ASN A 129 8.84 -7.23 -15.47
CA ASN A 129 8.03 -6.60 -16.51
C ASN A 129 8.08 -5.08 -16.35
N THR A 130 9.05 -4.41 -16.96
CA THR A 130 9.34 -2.97 -16.79
C THR A 130 9.04 -2.15 -18.04
N SER A 131 8.34 -2.72 -19.01
CA SER A 131 7.85 -2.01 -20.19
C SER A 131 6.58 -2.66 -20.75
N TYR A 132 5.81 -1.85 -21.48
CA TYR A 132 4.63 -2.30 -22.21
C TYR A 132 4.38 -1.39 -23.42
N THR A 133 4.09 -1.98 -24.59
CA THR A 133 3.74 -1.23 -25.80
C THR A 133 2.23 -1.24 -25.98
N VAL A 134 1.64 -0.06 -25.90
CA VAL A 134 0.23 0.19 -26.23
C VAL A 134 0.13 0.35 -27.74
N LYS A 135 -0.66 -0.48 -28.40
CA LYS A 135 -0.89 -0.49 -29.85
C LYS A 135 -2.30 -0.03 -30.22
N GLY A 136 -2.57 0.17 -31.52
CA GLY A 136 -3.90 0.55 -32.01
C GLY A 136 -4.31 1.97 -31.64
N LEU A 137 -3.35 2.86 -31.45
CA LEU A 137 -3.58 4.28 -31.17
C LEU A 137 -3.77 5.08 -32.45
N LYS A 138 -4.49 6.19 -32.37
CA LYS A 138 -4.62 7.17 -33.48
C LYS A 138 -3.36 8.02 -33.56
N ALA A 139 -2.93 8.39 -34.77
CA ALA A 139 -1.83 9.30 -34.99
C ALA A 139 -2.13 10.70 -34.44
N ASN A 140 -1.09 11.47 -34.11
CA ASN A 140 -1.16 12.86 -33.63
C ASN A 140 -2.12 13.08 -32.44
N THR A 141 -2.34 12.05 -31.60
CA THR A 141 -3.33 12.05 -30.52
C THR A 141 -2.67 11.89 -29.17
N SER A 142 -3.15 12.66 -28.16
CA SER A 142 -2.66 12.60 -26.77
C SER A 142 -3.39 11.54 -25.97
N TYR A 143 -2.64 10.75 -25.20
CA TYR A 143 -3.13 9.69 -24.34
C TYR A 143 -2.59 9.89 -22.92
N LYS A 144 -3.42 9.57 -21.91
CA LYS A 144 -3.03 9.63 -20.51
C LYS A 144 -2.91 8.22 -19.92
N PHE A 145 -1.86 8.02 -19.13
CA PHE A 145 -1.53 6.75 -18.49
C PHE A 145 -1.17 6.94 -17.02
N ARG A 146 -1.38 5.91 -16.22
CA ARG A 146 -0.84 5.77 -14.86
C ARG A 146 -0.52 4.32 -14.56
N ILE A 147 0.41 4.09 -13.64
CA ILE A 147 0.87 2.77 -13.25
C ILE A 147 0.95 2.65 -11.73
N ARG A 148 0.74 1.46 -11.21
CA ARG A 148 1.04 1.10 -9.82
C ARG A 148 1.66 -0.28 -9.73
N ALA A 149 2.46 -0.50 -8.70
CA ALA A 149 2.93 -1.83 -8.33
C ALA A 149 1.88 -2.56 -7.51
N TYR A 150 1.94 -3.88 -7.50
CA TYR A 150 1.26 -4.71 -6.51
C TYR A 150 2.21 -5.75 -5.92
N LYS A 151 1.90 -6.19 -4.70
CA LYS A 151 2.51 -7.34 -4.03
C LYS A 151 1.45 -8.40 -3.81
N THR A 152 1.77 -9.64 -4.15
CA THR A 152 0.88 -10.79 -3.93
C THR A 152 1.21 -11.44 -2.59
N TYR A 153 0.19 -11.73 -1.80
CA TYR A 153 0.24 -12.44 -0.54
C TYR A 153 -0.82 -13.56 -0.59
N GLY A 154 -0.37 -14.80 -0.81
CA GLY A 154 -1.29 -15.89 -1.17
C GLY A 154 -2.05 -15.51 -2.45
N ASN A 155 -3.37 -15.58 -2.42
CA ASN A 155 -4.26 -15.26 -3.54
C ASN A 155 -4.66 -13.77 -3.60
N THR A 156 -4.18 -12.93 -2.68
CA THR A 156 -4.58 -11.51 -2.59
C THR A 156 -3.50 -10.59 -3.12
N LYS A 157 -3.89 -9.62 -3.95
CA LYS A 157 -3.02 -8.53 -4.40
C LYS A 157 -3.23 -7.29 -3.55
N GLN A 158 -2.15 -6.77 -2.97
CA GLN A 158 -2.14 -5.45 -2.34
C GLN A 158 -1.41 -4.46 -3.24
N TYR A 159 -2.04 -3.31 -3.48
CA TYR A 159 -1.57 -2.32 -4.43
C TYR A 159 -0.89 -1.15 -3.73
N GLY A 160 0.23 -0.71 -4.29
CA GLY A 160 0.86 0.57 -3.98
C GLY A 160 0.08 1.75 -4.57
N SER A 161 0.57 2.94 -4.29
CA SER A 161 0.00 4.17 -4.84
C SER A 161 0.16 4.23 -6.37
N TRP A 162 -0.78 4.89 -7.04
CA TRP A 162 -0.64 5.23 -8.45
C TRP A 162 0.53 6.20 -8.65
N SER A 163 1.21 6.10 -9.80
CA SER A 163 2.13 7.12 -10.28
C SER A 163 1.38 8.44 -10.53
N LYS A 164 2.14 9.52 -10.69
CA LYS A 164 1.62 10.71 -11.38
C LYS A 164 1.11 10.30 -12.76
N GLU A 165 0.13 11.03 -13.28
CA GLU A 165 -0.36 10.85 -14.64
C GLU A 165 0.74 11.21 -15.66
N LEU A 166 0.84 10.40 -16.70
CA LEU A 166 1.74 10.62 -17.82
C LEU A 166 0.90 10.88 -19.07
N THR A 167 1.04 12.05 -19.64
CA THR A 167 0.43 12.40 -20.95
C THR A 167 1.47 12.24 -22.05
N VAL A 168 1.13 11.49 -23.10
CA VAL A 168 2.03 11.20 -24.23
C VAL A 168 1.26 11.34 -25.53
N LYS A 169 1.86 12.00 -26.52
CA LYS A 169 1.30 12.17 -27.85
C LYS A 169 1.96 11.21 -28.86
N THR A 170 1.16 10.54 -29.69
CA THR A 170 1.65 9.74 -30.83
C THR A 170 2.22 10.63 -31.92
N LYS A 171 3.10 10.09 -32.75
CA LYS A 171 3.64 10.80 -33.92
C LYS A 171 2.55 11.05 -34.98
N ARG A 172 2.84 11.99 -35.87
CA ARG A 172 2.05 12.24 -37.09
C ARG A 172 2.19 11.12 -38.11
#